data_4ba4c8a9e8dab5f5eb93759f2676a6b3
#
_entry.id   4ba4c8a9e8dab5f5eb93759f2676a6b3
#
_cell.length_a   1.000
_cell.length_b   1.000
_cell.length_c   1.000
_cell.angle_alpha   90.00
_cell.angle_beta   90.00
_cell.angle_gamma   90.00
#
_symmetry.space_group_name_H-M   'P 1'
#
loop_
_entity.id
_entity.type
_entity.pdbx_description
1 polymer ?
#
loop_
_entity_poly.entity_id
_entity_poly.type
_entity_poly.pdbx_seq_one_letter_code
_entity_poly.pdbx_strand_id
1 'polypeptide(L)'
;MISIVLALGCVGIVVSRTKVSPEAIELSVIHTENAVERAWRLPAAASFGHEISWQANASLCGPSSLANVFRSFGEDATSERSVLAGTGLCWTGFCIMGLTLDELAGLARAKTRRSVTVLRDMSAEEFREHLKRSNDPARRYIVNFDRKVIFGAGAGHHSPIGGYLEKEDLVFVLDVNRDYRPWLVKRTRLFDAMNTLDGHNKRGMLLIE
;
A
#
# COMPACT_ATOMS: atom_id res chain seq x y z
N MET A 1 22.21 35.60 5.38
CA MET A 1 22.82 34.31 5.06
C MET A 1 22.59 33.21 6.12
N ILE A 2 22.39 33.55 7.39
CA ILE A 2 22.22 32.54 8.49
C ILE A 2 20.87 31.83 8.43
N SER A 3 19.78 32.46 7.96
CA SER A 3 18.43 31.88 7.92
C SER A 3 18.27 30.73 6.88
N ILE A 4 19.02 30.76 5.79
CA ILE A 4 18.93 29.73 4.72
C ILE A 4 19.59 28.40 5.18
N VAL A 5 20.66 28.47 5.93
CA VAL A 5 21.39 27.29 6.44
C VAL A 5 20.57 26.57 7.51
N LEU A 6 19.83 27.30 8.36
CA LEU A 6 18.94 26.70 9.37
C LEU A 6 17.73 25.96 8.71
N ALA A 7 17.15 26.52 7.64
CA ALA A 7 16.04 25.89 6.95
C ALA A 7 16.46 24.59 6.25
N LEU A 8 17.63 24.56 5.61
CA LEU A 8 18.19 23.35 4.98
C LEU A 8 18.53 22.25 6.00
N GLY A 9 19.04 22.65 7.18
CA GLY A 9 19.33 21.71 8.27
C GLY A 9 18.06 21.06 8.83
N CYS A 10 16.98 21.83 9.03
CA CYS A 10 15.70 21.29 9.52
C CYS A 10 15.03 20.35 8.50
N VAL A 11 15.09 20.66 7.22
CA VAL A 11 14.55 19.78 6.16
C VAL A 11 15.34 18.48 6.09
N GLY A 12 16.66 18.54 6.16
CA GLY A 12 17.52 17.35 6.18
C GLY A 12 17.25 16.42 7.38
N ILE A 13 17.03 16.99 8.57
CA ILE A 13 16.71 16.22 9.78
C ILE A 13 15.32 15.58 9.70
N VAL A 14 14.33 16.28 9.17
CA VAL A 14 12.97 15.74 8.99
C VAL A 14 12.96 14.58 7.98
N VAL A 15 13.63 14.75 6.84
CA VAL A 15 13.74 13.69 5.82
C VAL A 15 14.50 12.46 6.37
N SER A 16 15.55 12.68 7.17
CA SER A 16 16.30 11.59 7.80
C SER A 16 15.46 10.81 8.82
N ARG A 17 14.56 11.46 9.55
CA ARG A 17 13.68 10.82 10.54
C ARG A 17 12.50 10.04 9.94
N THR A 18 12.17 10.28 8.67
CA THR A 18 11.08 9.57 7.98
C THR A 18 11.55 8.34 7.21
N LYS A 19 12.85 8.20 6.95
CA LYS A 19 13.39 7.05 6.24
C LYS A 19 13.54 5.87 7.20
N VAL A 20 12.91 4.73 6.85
CA VAL A 20 13.09 3.46 7.56
C VAL A 20 14.42 2.84 7.14
N SER A 21 15.23 2.37 8.09
CA SER A 21 16.48 1.70 7.76
C SER A 21 16.20 0.29 7.19
N PRO A 22 17.07 -0.23 6.31
CA PRO A 22 16.94 -1.61 5.80
C PRO A 22 16.88 -2.65 6.92
N GLU A 23 17.67 -2.46 7.98
CA GLU A 23 17.67 -3.34 9.15
C GLU A 23 16.30 -3.32 9.88
N ALA A 24 15.70 -2.14 10.07
CA ALA A 24 14.37 -2.03 10.68
C ALA A 24 13.30 -2.71 9.81
N ILE A 25 13.43 -2.68 8.49
CA ILE A 25 12.52 -3.39 7.57
C ILE A 25 12.67 -4.90 7.80
N GLU A 26 13.88 -5.44 7.73
CA GLU A 26 14.13 -6.88 7.85
C GLU A 26 13.70 -7.44 9.23
N LEU A 27 13.86 -6.67 10.32
CA LEU A 27 13.46 -7.07 11.67
C LEU A 27 11.93 -6.96 11.91
N SER A 28 11.24 -6.15 11.12
CA SER A 28 9.83 -5.82 11.39
C SER A 28 8.82 -6.74 10.71
N VAL A 29 9.20 -7.37 9.61
CA VAL A 29 8.32 -8.20 8.77
C VAL A 29 9.01 -9.49 8.35
N ILE A 30 8.29 -10.40 7.68
CA ILE A 30 8.82 -11.70 7.28
C ILE A 30 9.12 -11.66 5.78
N HIS A 31 10.40 -11.89 5.44
CA HIS A 31 10.92 -11.98 4.07
C HIS A 31 11.48 -13.37 3.75
N THR A 32 11.34 -14.36 4.64
CA THR A 32 11.89 -15.69 4.37
C THR A 32 11.33 -16.25 3.06
N GLU A 33 12.22 -16.71 2.20
CA GLU A 33 11.90 -17.19 0.85
C GLU A 33 10.74 -18.20 0.87
N ASN A 34 10.80 -19.19 1.74
CA ASN A 34 9.74 -20.22 1.87
C ASN A 34 8.37 -19.60 2.20
N ALA A 35 8.29 -18.61 3.09
CA ALA A 35 7.02 -17.98 3.46
C ALA A 35 6.48 -17.10 2.33
N VAL A 36 7.35 -16.33 1.67
CA VAL A 36 7.00 -15.47 0.54
C VAL A 36 6.55 -16.31 -0.66
N GLU A 37 7.25 -17.40 -0.98
CA GLU A 37 6.88 -18.31 -2.05
C GLU A 37 5.51 -19.00 -1.81
N ARG A 38 5.22 -19.39 -0.58
CA ARG A 38 3.89 -19.91 -0.23
C ARG A 38 2.81 -18.86 -0.43
N ALA A 39 3.10 -17.60 -0.06
CA ALA A 39 2.16 -16.50 -0.21
C ALA A 39 1.90 -16.16 -1.69
N TRP A 40 2.92 -16.22 -2.55
CA TRP A 40 2.75 -16.06 -3.99
C TRP A 40 1.86 -17.12 -4.64
N ARG A 41 1.70 -18.31 -4.03
CA ARG A 41 0.79 -19.36 -4.51
C ARG A 41 -0.67 -19.11 -4.15
N LEU A 42 -0.98 -18.11 -3.32
CA LEU A 42 -2.37 -17.74 -3.07
C LEU A 42 -3.04 -17.26 -4.37
N PRO A 43 -4.31 -17.62 -4.62
CA PRO A 43 -4.95 -17.36 -5.92
C PRO A 43 -4.94 -15.88 -6.33
N ALA A 44 -5.18 -14.97 -5.40
CA ALA A 44 -5.11 -13.54 -5.70
C ALA A 44 -3.67 -13.08 -5.99
N ALA A 45 -2.67 -13.52 -5.20
CA ALA A 45 -1.26 -13.19 -5.43
C ALA A 45 -0.75 -13.70 -6.78
N ALA A 46 -1.12 -14.93 -7.16
CA ALA A 46 -0.73 -15.53 -8.43
C ALA A 46 -1.14 -14.67 -9.64
N SER A 47 -2.27 -13.96 -9.54
CA SER A 47 -2.74 -13.04 -10.59
C SER A 47 -1.84 -11.82 -10.82
N PHE A 48 -0.94 -11.49 -9.89
CA PHE A 48 0.07 -10.45 -10.08
C PHE A 48 1.32 -10.94 -10.84
N GLY A 49 1.40 -12.25 -11.14
CA GLY A 49 2.48 -12.84 -11.95
C GLY A 49 3.87 -12.77 -11.32
N HIS A 50 3.99 -12.70 -10.00
CA HIS A 50 5.25 -12.43 -9.26
C HIS A 50 5.94 -11.11 -9.65
N GLU A 51 5.22 -10.23 -10.34
CA GLU A 51 5.75 -8.95 -10.79
C GLU A 51 5.08 -7.78 -10.06
N ILE A 52 5.89 -6.87 -9.51
CA ILE A 52 5.44 -5.61 -8.96
C ILE A 52 6.12 -4.46 -9.72
N SER A 53 5.31 -3.58 -10.30
CA SER A 53 5.78 -2.29 -10.79
C SER A 53 5.99 -1.37 -9.60
N TRP A 54 7.25 -0.95 -9.41
CA TRP A 54 7.65 -0.12 -8.29
C TRP A 54 7.21 1.33 -8.49
N GLN A 55 6.85 2.00 -7.41
CA GLN A 55 6.56 3.43 -7.42
C GLN A 55 7.76 4.24 -7.90
N ALA A 56 7.53 5.22 -8.75
CA ALA A 56 8.59 6.07 -9.30
C ALA A 56 9.18 7.03 -8.26
N ASN A 57 8.38 7.44 -7.28
CA ASN A 57 8.80 8.25 -6.13
C ASN A 57 7.92 8.00 -4.91
N ALA A 58 8.33 8.51 -3.75
CA ALA A 58 7.67 8.26 -2.46
C ALA A 58 6.20 8.69 -2.38
N SER A 59 5.75 9.59 -3.25
CA SER A 59 4.38 10.11 -3.23
C SER A 59 3.39 9.33 -4.11
N LEU A 60 3.87 8.39 -4.93
CA LEU A 60 3.07 7.67 -5.92
C LEU A 60 2.64 6.26 -5.48
N CYS A 61 2.73 5.94 -4.18
CA CYS A 61 2.34 4.61 -3.68
C CYS A 61 0.89 4.24 -4.04
N GLY A 62 -0.05 5.17 -3.95
CA GLY A 62 -1.45 4.96 -4.33
C GLY A 62 -1.62 4.64 -5.82
N PRO A 63 -1.20 5.53 -6.75
CA PRO A 63 -1.24 5.27 -8.19
C PRO A 63 -0.52 3.99 -8.60
N SER A 64 0.65 3.70 -8.02
CA SER A 64 1.39 2.46 -8.28
C SER A 64 0.63 1.22 -7.80
N SER A 65 -0.02 1.29 -6.63
CA SER A 65 -0.87 0.21 -6.13
C SER A 65 -2.04 -0.08 -7.05
N LEU A 66 -2.74 0.97 -7.54
CA LEU A 66 -3.83 0.80 -8.52
C LEU A 66 -3.33 0.21 -9.84
N ALA A 67 -2.20 0.67 -10.36
CA ALA A 67 -1.62 0.15 -11.59
C ALA A 67 -1.31 -1.35 -11.51
N ASN A 68 -0.74 -1.81 -10.39
CA ASN A 68 -0.50 -3.23 -10.14
C ASN A 68 -1.80 -4.03 -10.02
N VAL A 69 -2.82 -3.49 -9.33
CA VAL A 69 -4.13 -4.11 -9.19
C VAL A 69 -4.81 -4.24 -10.56
N PHE A 70 -4.86 -3.18 -11.35
CA PHE A 70 -5.49 -3.20 -12.68
C PHE A 70 -4.77 -4.17 -13.62
N ARG A 71 -3.44 -4.21 -13.61
CA ARG A 71 -2.68 -5.20 -14.35
C ARG A 71 -3.05 -6.63 -13.94
N SER A 72 -3.21 -6.90 -12.63
CA SER A 72 -3.58 -8.22 -12.13
C SER A 72 -5.00 -8.66 -12.51
N PHE A 73 -5.84 -7.72 -12.94
CA PHE A 73 -7.16 -7.97 -13.53
C PHE A 73 -7.15 -8.01 -15.07
N GLY A 74 -6.02 -7.74 -15.73
CA GLY A 74 -5.94 -7.62 -17.18
C GLY A 74 -6.56 -6.33 -17.74
N GLU A 75 -6.64 -5.25 -16.93
CA GLU A 75 -7.17 -3.95 -17.36
C GLU A 75 -6.08 -3.04 -17.96
N ASP A 76 -6.49 -1.97 -18.67
CA ASP A 76 -5.56 -1.14 -19.47
C ASP A 76 -4.71 -0.15 -18.65
N ALA A 77 -5.22 0.33 -17.51
CA ALA A 77 -4.54 1.35 -16.69
C ALA A 77 -3.41 0.75 -15.83
N THR A 78 -2.36 0.22 -16.45
CA THR A 78 -1.31 -0.59 -15.83
C THR A 78 -0.04 0.17 -15.44
N SER A 79 -0.05 1.49 -15.48
CA SER A 79 1.05 2.36 -15.05
C SER A 79 0.55 3.53 -14.22
N GLU A 80 1.41 4.12 -13.38
CA GLU A 80 1.07 5.35 -12.63
C GLU A 80 0.56 6.45 -13.56
N ARG A 81 1.20 6.61 -14.70
CA ARG A 81 0.82 7.61 -15.71
C ARG A 81 -0.58 7.35 -16.27
N SER A 82 -0.93 6.12 -16.61
CA SER A 82 -2.27 5.79 -17.14
C SER A 82 -3.34 5.90 -16.07
N VAL A 83 -3.05 5.55 -14.83
CA VAL A 83 -3.95 5.75 -13.67
C VAL A 83 -4.23 7.23 -13.45
N LEU A 84 -3.21 8.10 -13.50
CA LEU A 84 -3.34 9.54 -13.26
C LEU A 84 -3.88 10.34 -14.46
N ALA A 85 -3.82 9.80 -15.68
CA ALA A 85 -4.17 10.51 -16.89
C ALA A 85 -5.63 11.03 -16.85
N GLY A 86 -5.81 12.32 -17.13
CA GLY A 86 -7.12 12.99 -17.20
C GLY A 86 -7.79 13.25 -15.85
N THR A 87 -7.12 13.01 -14.72
CA THR A 87 -7.71 13.21 -13.38
C THR A 87 -7.41 14.56 -12.76
N GLY A 88 -6.41 15.27 -13.27
CA GLY A 88 -5.88 16.53 -12.69
C GLY A 88 -5.08 16.33 -11.40
N LEU A 89 -5.01 15.11 -10.86
CA LEU A 89 -4.24 14.81 -9.66
C LEU A 89 -2.77 14.56 -10.01
N CYS A 90 -1.88 14.96 -9.12
CA CYS A 90 -0.43 14.67 -9.24
C CYS A 90 0.17 15.07 -10.61
N TRP A 91 -0.36 16.14 -11.23
CA TRP A 91 -0.02 16.59 -12.61
C TRP A 91 1.46 16.95 -12.79
N THR A 92 2.17 17.24 -11.71
CA THR A 92 3.62 17.49 -11.70
C THR A 92 4.46 16.21 -11.66
N GLY A 93 3.83 15.02 -11.64
CA GLY A 93 4.49 13.74 -11.37
C GLY A 93 4.71 13.46 -9.88
N PHE A 94 4.22 14.36 -9.01
CA PHE A 94 4.23 14.21 -7.55
C PHE A 94 2.83 14.46 -6.98
N CYS A 95 2.40 13.61 -6.08
CA CYS A 95 1.23 13.84 -5.23
C CYS A 95 1.70 14.54 -3.96
N ILE A 96 1.45 15.83 -3.82
CA ILE A 96 1.82 16.58 -2.61
C ILE A 96 1.18 15.91 -1.40
N MET A 97 1.97 15.46 -0.42
CA MET A 97 1.55 14.69 0.76
C MET A 97 1.00 13.28 0.48
N GLY A 98 1.12 12.77 -0.76
CA GLY A 98 0.51 11.51 -1.18
C GLY A 98 -0.98 11.65 -1.50
N LEU A 99 -1.71 10.56 -1.56
CA LEU A 99 -3.17 10.52 -1.72
C LEU A 99 -3.82 9.92 -0.48
N THR A 100 -4.94 10.47 -0.10
CA THR A 100 -5.85 9.86 0.88
C THR A 100 -6.53 8.62 0.28
N LEU A 101 -7.13 7.80 1.14
CA LEU A 101 -7.88 6.63 0.68
C LEU A 101 -9.08 7.01 -0.19
N ASP A 102 -9.73 8.16 0.07
CA ASP A 102 -10.87 8.66 -0.72
C ASP A 102 -10.45 9.16 -2.10
N GLU A 103 -9.33 9.88 -2.19
CA GLU A 103 -8.77 10.30 -3.48
C GLU A 103 -8.35 9.08 -4.30
N LEU A 104 -7.75 8.07 -3.66
CA LEU A 104 -7.41 6.82 -4.33
C LEU A 104 -8.65 6.06 -4.82
N ALA A 105 -9.74 6.06 -4.03
CA ALA A 105 -11.02 5.49 -4.45
C ALA A 105 -11.63 6.24 -5.65
N GLY A 106 -11.53 7.56 -5.66
CA GLY A 106 -11.94 8.40 -6.78
C GLY A 106 -11.18 8.07 -8.07
N LEU A 107 -9.84 7.92 -7.95
CA LEU A 107 -8.99 7.47 -9.07
C LEU A 107 -9.41 6.09 -9.57
N ALA A 108 -9.62 5.14 -8.66
CA ALA A 108 -10.02 3.79 -9.04
C ALA A 108 -11.34 3.80 -9.83
N ARG A 109 -12.37 4.48 -9.31
CA ARG A 109 -13.69 4.58 -9.98
C ARG A 109 -13.63 5.23 -11.35
N ALA A 110 -12.71 6.15 -11.58
CA ALA A 110 -12.52 6.80 -12.87
C ALA A 110 -11.83 5.89 -13.92
N LYS A 111 -11.21 4.76 -13.49
CA LYS A 111 -10.35 3.95 -14.34
C LYS A 111 -10.83 2.51 -14.54
N THR A 112 -11.77 2.03 -13.73
CA THR A 112 -12.32 0.68 -13.87
C THR A 112 -13.84 0.71 -13.88
N ARG A 113 -14.45 -0.33 -14.46
CA ARG A 113 -15.90 -0.59 -14.37
C ARG A 113 -16.26 -1.47 -13.18
N ARG A 114 -15.27 -1.94 -12.43
CA ARG A 114 -15.47 -2.75 -11.24
C ARG A 114 -16.03 -1.92 -10.11
N SER A 115 -16.69 -2.60 -9.18
CA SER A 115 -17.11 -2.00 -7.92
C SER A 115 -15.89 -1.57 -7.10
N VAL A 116 -15.93 -0.36 -6.54
CA VAL A 116 -14.86 0.18 -5.68
C VAL A 116 -15.47 0.64 -4.36
N THR A 117 -15.19 -0.09 -3.30
CA THR A 117 -15.69 0.14 -1.94
C THR A 117 -14.57 0.58 -1.00
N VAL A 118 -14.81 1.67 -0.27
CA VAL A 118 -13.93 2.12 0.82
C VAL A 118 -14.38 1.43 2.11
N LEU A 119 -13.45 0.75 2.77
CA LEU A 119 -13.66 0.03 4.02
C LEU A 119 -12.89 0.74 5.12
N ARG A 120 -13.61 1.32 6.09
CA ARG A 120 -13.07 2.03 7.25
C ARG A 120 -13.80 1.61 8.53
N ASP A 121 -13.24 2.02 9.65
CA ASP A 121 -13.82 1.82 10.99
C ASP A 121 -14.22 0.38 11.29
N MET A 122 -13.53 -0.55 10.61
CA MET A 122 -13.74 -1.99 10.82
C MET A 122 -13.25 -2.43 12.19
N SER A 123 -13.96 -3.36 12.79
CA SER A 123 -13.45 -4.17 13.89
C SER A 123 -12.33 -5.11 13.41
N ALA A 124 -11.54 -5.62 14.34
CA ALA A 124 -10.48 -6.58 14.02
C ALA A 124 -11.03 -7.89 13.40
N GLU A 125 -12.28 -8.26 13.72
CA GLU A 125 -12.92 -9.44 13.14
C GLU A 125 -13.43 -9.17 11.72
N GLU A 126 -14.06 -8.03 11.45
CA GLU A 126 -14.43 -7.62 10.08
C GLU A 126 -13.21 -7.54 9.17
N PHE A 127 -12.10 -6.98 9.66
CA PHE A 127 -10.83 -6.98 8.94
C PHE A 127 -10.36 -8.38 8.60
N ARG A 128 -10.43 -9.32 9.57
CA ARG A 128 -10.09 -10.73 9.35
C ARG A 128 -10.95 -11.38 8.28
N GLU A 129 -12.25 -11.13 8.28
CA GLU A 129 -13.17 -11.67 7.27
C GLU A 129 -12.85 -11.11 5.86
N HIS A 130 -12.49 -9.83 5.76
CA HIS A 130 -12.01 -9.26 4.50
C HIS A 130 -10.68 -9.89 4.04
N LEU A 131 -9.77 -10.17 4.96
CA LEU A 131 -8.50 -10.84 4.64
C LEU A 131 -8.71 -12.27 4.12
N LYS A 132 -9.65 -13.05 4.70
CA LYS A 132 -10.01 -14.37 4.15
C LYS A 132 -10.50 -14.25 2.70
N ARG A 133 -11.33 -13.24 2.42
CA ARG A 133 -11.83 -12.96 1.07
C ARG A 133 -10.75 -12.41 0.12
N SER A 134 -9.61 -11.91 0.65
CA SER A 134 -8.52 -11.43 -0.19
C SER A 134 -7.81 -12.54 -0.97
N ASN A 135 -8.09 -13.80 -0.65
CA ASN A 135 -7.61 -14.96 -1.42
C ASN A 135 -8.48 -15.26 -2.65
N ASP A 136 -9.65 -14.63 -2.77
CA ASP A 136 -10.54 -14.77 -3.93
C ASP A 136 -9.92 -14.05 -5.15
N PRO A 137 -9.68 -14.77 -6.28
CA PRO A 137 -9.09 -14.17 -7.48
C PRO A 137 -9.98 -13.12 -8.16
N ALA A 138 -11.27 -13.02 -7.82
CA ALA A 138 -12.17 -11.97 -8.32
C ALA A 138 -12.03 -10.63 -7.55
N ARG A 139 -11.28 -10.61 -6.44
CA ARG A 139 -11.16 -9.47 -5.53
C ARG A 139 -9.73 -8.98 -5.39
N ARG A 140 -9.58 -7.66 -5.27
CA ARG A 140 -8.30 -7.04 -4.89
C ARG A 140 -8.54 -6.05 -3.77
N TYR A 141 -7.59 -6.03 -2.85
CA TYR A 141 -7.57 -5.07 -1.76
C TYR A 141 -6.31 -4.22 -1.84
N ILE A 142 -6.45 -2.93 -1.58
CA ILE A 142 -5.33 -2.02 -1.34
C ILE A 142 -5.46 -1.53 0.09
N VAL A 143 -4.47 -1.77 0.93
CA VAL A 143 -4.44 -1.29 2.31
C VAL A 143 -3.73 0.06 2.39
N ASN A 144 -4.33 1.02 3.11
CA ASN A 144 -3.68 2.24 3.57
C ASN A 144 -3.25 2.05 5.03
N PHE A 145 -1.96 2.19 5.33
CA PHE A 145 -1.41 1.94 6.66
C PHE A 145 -0.29 2.94 7.01
N ASP A 146 -0.06 3.14 8.31
CA ASP A 146 1.06 3.93 8.80
C ASP A 146 2.30 3.03 8.98
N ARG A 147 3.34 3.29 8.20
CA ARG A 147 4.62 2.58 8.31
C ARG A 147 5.27 2.72 9.68
N LYS A 148 5.05 3.84 10.38
CA LYS A 148 5.61 4.04 11.72
C LYS A 148 5.18 2.96 12.71
N VAL A 149 3.95 2.46 12.61
CA VAL A 149 3.44 1.39 13.48
C VAL A 149 4.14 0.05 13.20
N ILE A 150 4.47 -0.22 11.93
CA ILE A 150 5.12 -1.47 11.54
C ILE A 150 6.65 -1.39 11.69
N PHE A 151 7.27 -0.28 11.30
CA PHE A 151 8.72 -0.18 11.14
C PHE A 151 9.38 0.79 12.14
N GLY A 152 8.62 1.40 13.04
CA GLY A 152 9.12 2.42 13.98
C GLY A 152 9.38 3.79 13.38
N ALA A 153 9.35 3.91 12.04
CA ALA A 153 9.55 5.16 11.29
C ALA A 153 8.77 5.09 9.96
N GLY A 154 8.78 6.19 9.20
CA GLY A 154 8.07 6.28 7.92
C GLY A 154 6.78 7.09 8.02
N ALA A 155 6.01 7.08 6.95
CA ALA A 155 4.75 7.80 6.80
C ALA A 155 3.65 6.86 6.26
N GLY A 156 2.46 7.41 6.01
CA GLY A 156 1.35 6.70 5.40
C GLY A 156 1.72 6.07 4.05
N HIS A 157 1.16 4.91 3.76
CA HIS A 157 1.49 4.15 2.56
C HIS A 157 0.31 3.33 2.06
N HIS A 158 0.24 3.16 0.75
CA HIS A 158 -0.70 2.27 0.08
C HIS A 158 0.03 1.10 -0.55
N SER A 159 -0.51 -0.12 -0.38
CA SER A 159 -0.01 -1.32 -1.07
C SER A 159 -1.13 -2.31 -1.33
N PRO A 160 -1.09 -3.07 -2.43
CA PRO A 160 -2.00 -4.20 -2.63
C PRO A 160 -1.78 -5.29 -1.58
N ILE A 161 -2.87 -5.97 -1.20
CA ILE A 161 -2.82 -7.21 -0.44
C ILE A 161 -2.78 -8.36 -1.46
N GLY A 162 -1.73 -9.18 -1.39
CA GLY A 162 -1.58 -10.39 -2.21
C GLY A 162 -2.40 -11.56 -1.68
N GLY A 163 -2.79 -11.53 -0.40
CA GLY A 163 -3.61 -12.56 0.23
C GLY A 163 -3.31 -12.74 1.71
N TYR A 164 -3.88 -13.81 2.28
CA TYR A 164 -3.81 -14.12 3.70
C TYR A 164 -3.50 -15.59 3.94
N LEU A 165 -2.39 -15.87 4.61
CA LEU A 165 -2.04 -17.19 5.11
C LEU A 165 -2.77 -17.43 6.43
N GLU A 166 -3.97 -17.97 6.34
CA GLU A 166 -4.92 -18.03 7.47
C GLU A 166 -4.38 -18.84 8.66
N LYS A 167 -3.71 -19.97 8.41
CA LYS A 167 -3.17 -20.84 9.46
C LYS A 167 -2.08 -20.16 10.28
N GLU A 168 -1.28 -19.31 9.65
CA GLU A 168 -0.18 -18.58 10.29
C GLU A 168 -0.61 -17.18 10.80
N ASP A 169 -1.83 -16.74 10.49
CA ASP A 169 -2.33 -15.37 10.72
C ASP A 169 -1.41 -14.31 10.12
N LEU A 170 -0.97 -14.52 8.85
CA LEU A 170 -0.04 -13.65 8.14
C LEU A 170 -0.68 -13.05 6.90
N VAL A 171 -0.61 -11.73 6.78
CA VAL A 171 -1.06 -10.98 5.60
C VAL A 171 0.12 -10.77 4.67
N PHE A 172 -0.07 -11.09 3.38
CA PHE A 172 0.90 -10.85 2.34
C PHE A 172 0.67 -9.49 1.72
N VAL A 173 1.59 -8.57 1.91
CA VAL A 173 1.55 -7.20 1.38
C VAL A 173 2.51 -7.10 0.20
N LEU A 174 1.98 -6.67 -0.94
CA LEU A 174 2.74 -6.45 -2.17
C LEU A 174 3.23 -4.99 -2.18
N ASP A 175 4.21 -4.68 -1.31
CA ASP A 175 4.69 -3.31 -1.16
C ASP A 175 5.25 -2.79 -2.49
N VAL A 176 4.73 -1.66 -2.94
CA VAL A 176 5.11 -1.04 -4.21
C VAL A 176 6.41 -0.21 -4.12
N ASN A 177 7.00 -0.11 -2.93
CA ASN A 177 8.31 0.49 -2.77
C ASN A 177 9.39 -0.60 -2.80
N ARG A 178 10.36 -0.45 -3.73
CA ARG A 178 11.43 -1.42 -3.97
C ARG A 178 12.27 -1.74 -2.73
N ASP A 179 12.47 -0.78 -1.83
CA ASP A 179 13.28 -0.98 -0.63
C ASP A 179 12.64 -1.99 0.34
N TYR A 180 11.31 -2.09 0.33
CA TYR A 180 10.57 -3.00 1.21
C TYR A 180 10.26 -4.35 0.56
N ARG A 181 10.14 -4.42 -0.77
CA ARG A 181 9.73 -5.63 -1.49
C ARG A 181 8.39 -6.20 -0.96
N PRO A 182 7.82 -7.26 -1.50
CA PRO A 182 6.71 -7.98 -0.89
C PRO A 182 7.11 -8.64 0.44
N TRP A 183 6.25 -8.53 1.45
CA TRP A 183 6.50 -9.02 2.80
C TRP A 183 5.24 -9.57 3.47
N LEU A 184 5.44 -10.34 4.55
CA LEU A 184 4.39 -10.88 5.38
C LEU A 184 4.45 -10.27 6.79
N VAL A 185 3.26 -10.05 7.38
CA VAL A 185 3.12 -9.49 8.72
C VAL A 185 1.92 -10.11 9.44
N LYS A 186 1.96 -10.17 10.76
CA LYS A 186 0.81 -10.55 11.57
C LYS A 186 -0.37 -9.63 11.31
N ARG A 187 -1.56 -10.21 11.13
CA ARG A 187 -2.82 -9.49 10.87
C ARG A 187 -3.05 -8.37 11.88
N THR A 188 -2.84 -8.65 13.16
CA THR A 188 -3.05 -7.67 14.24
C THR A 188 -2.17 -6.44 14.06
N ARG A 189 -0.90 -6.61 13.69
CA ARG A 189 0.04 -5.50 13.47
C ARG A 189 -0.34 -4.65 12.25
N LEU A 190 -0.81 -5.27 11.17
CA LEU A 190 -1.32 -4.53 10.02
C LEU A 190 -2.63 -3.80 10.36
N PHE A 191 -3.51 -4.44 11.13
CA PHE A 191 -4.73 -3.81 11.62
C PHE A 191 -4.43 -2.55 12.44
N ASP A 192 -3.50 -2.63 13.39
CA ASP A 192 -3.10 -1.49 14.20
C ASP A 192 -2.53 -0.34 13.35
N ALA A 193 -1.74 -0.68 12.34
CA ALA A 193 -1.18 0.30 11.40
C ALA A 193 -2.24 0.93 10.48
N MET A 194 -3.25 0.18 10.10
CA MET A 194 -4.41 0.64 9.32
C MET A 194 -5.38 1.46 10.20
N ASN A 195 -5.56 1.11 11.47
CA ASN A 195 -6.47 1.78 12.38
C ASN A 195 -5.91 3.10 12.95
N THR A 196 -5.16 3.84 12.13
CA THR A 196 -4.57 5.15 12.44
C THR A 196 -5.22 6.25 11.62
N LEU A 197 -5.03 7.51 12.02
CA LEU A 197 -5.57 8.67 11.31
C LEU A 197 -4.74 8.99 10.05
N ASP A 198 -5.44 9.42 8.99
CA ASP A 198 -4.91 10.01 7.77
C ASP A 198 -5.65 11.33 7.52
N GLY A 199 -5.16 12.42 8.07
CA GLY A 199 -5.90 13.66 8.20
C GLY A 199 -7.04 13.52 9.23
N HIS A 200 -8.27 13.78 8.80
CA HIS A 200 -9.46 13.71 9.66
C HIS A 200 -10.10 12.32 9.72
N ASN A 201 -9.83 11.46 8.74
CA ASN A 201 -10.39 10.13 8.65
C ASN A 201 -9.39 9.07 9.08
N LYS A 202 -9.87 7.92 9.52
CA LYS A 202 -9.01 6.74 9.66
C LYS A 202 -8.57 6.24 8.29
N ARG A 203 -7.40 5.59 8.26
CA ARG A 203 -6.98 4.78 7.13
C ARG A 203 -7.97 3.63 6.92
N GLY A 204 -7.69 2.71 6.06
CA GLY A 204 -8.57 1.58 5.78
C GLY A 204 -8.10 0.80 4.57
N MET A 205 -9.05 0.21 3.85
CA MET A 205 -8.78 -0.52 2.62
C MET A 205 -9.70 -0.05 1.49
N LEU A 206 -9.22 -0.20 0.25
CA LEU A 206 -10.07 -0.28 -0.93
C LEU A 206 -10.33 -1.74 -1.28
N LEU A 207 -11.57 -2.09 -1.53
CA LEU A 207 -11.97 -3.33 -2.20
C LEU A 207 -12.34 -2.99 -3.63
N ILE A 208 -11.79 -3.74 -4.60
CA ILE A 208 -12.07 -3.67 -6.04
C ILE A 208 -12.50 -5.07 -6.49
N GLU A 209 -13.76 -5.22 -6.97
CA GLU A 209 -14.35 -6.50 -7.36
C GLU A 209 -15.31 -6.39 -8.55
#